data_3858de16b097abde15bacca5863fc9b2
#
_entry.id   3858de16b097abde15bacca5863fc9b2
#
_cell.length_a   1.000
_cell.length_b   1.000
_cell.length_c   1.000
_cell.angle_alpha   90.00
_cell.angle_beta   90.00
_cell.angle_gamma   90.00
#
_symmetry.space_group_name_H-M   'P 1'
#
loop_
_entity.id
_entity.type
_entity.pdbx_description
1 polymer ?
#
loop_
_entity_poly.entity_id
_entity_poly.type
_entity_poly.pdbx_seq_one_letter_code
_entity_poly.pdbx_strand_id
1 'polypeptide(L)'
;MVIKFRKKAIKFLEKANPEDVENIREQIKQIVIAVEDQGIIPFTELDIKKMKGDWQGFYRLRIGRNRIIFTVDIDSKDIEIYAIGARGDVYNK
;
A
#
# COMPACT_ATOMS: atom_id res chain seq x y z
N MET A 1 10.70 6.63 -11.21
CA MET A 1 9.83 6.03 -10.17
C MET A 1 10.11 4.54 -10.03
N VAL A 2 10.17 4.05 -8.80
CA VAL A 2 10.37 2.63 -8.50
C VAL A 2 9.27 2.15 -7.58
N ILE A 3 8.68 0.98 -7.85
CA ILE A 3 7.80 0.30 -6.92
C ILE A 3 8.51 -0.92 -6.39
N LYS A 4 8.58 -1.04 -5.08
CA LYS A 4 9.26 -2.14 -4.41
C LYS A 4 8.29 -2.85 -3.48
N PHE A 5 8.27 -4.18 -3.55
CA PHE A 5 7.46 -5.01 -2.66
C PHE A 5 8.38 -5.72 -1.68
N ARG A 6 8.12 -5.53 -0.38
CA ARG A 6 8.88 -6.22 0.64
C ARG A 6 8.40 -7.68 0.74
N LYS A 7 9.20 -8.49 1.39
CA LYS A 7 8.97 -9.93 1.47
C LYS A 7 7.60 -10.31 2.01
N LYS A 8 7.13 -9.62 3.05
CA LYS A 8 5.80 -9.90 3.63
C LYS A 8 4.68 -9.66 2.63
N ALA A 9 4.79 -8.59 1.85
CA ALA A 9 3.81 -8.28 0.83
C ALA A 9 3.80 -9.34 -0.27
N ILE A 10 4.98 -9.74 -0.72
CA ILE A 10 5.10 -10.77 -1.75
C ILE A 10 4.47 -12.09 -1.28
N LYS A 11 4.77 -12.49 -0.04
CA LYS A 11 4.22 -13.72 0.52
C LYS A 11 2.69 -13.72 0.57
N PHE A 12 2.11 -12.58 0.94
CA PHE A 12 0.67 -12.45 0.95
C PHE A 12 0.09 -12.66 -0.45
N LEU A 13 0.68 -11.99 -1.45
CA LEU A 13 0.18 -12.04 -2.82
C LEU A 13 0.29 -13.46 -3.42
N GLU A 14 1.32 -14.21 -3.03
CA GLU A 14 1.49 -15.58 -3.51
C GLU A 14 0.40 -16.52 -3.03
N LYS A 15 -0.21 -16.22 -1.88
CA LYS A 15 -1.23 -17.07 -1.26
C LYS A 15 -2.65 -16.53 -1.39
N ALA A 16 -2.79 -15.29 -1.82
CA ALA A 16 -4.10 -14.65 -1.92
C ALA A 16 -4.89 -15.22 -3.11
N ASN A 17 -6.21 -15.16 -3.01
CA ASN A 17 -7.03 -15.59 -4.14
C ASN A 17 -6.95 -14.56 -5.27
N PRO A 18 -7.24 -14.97 -6.52
CA PRO A 18 -7.12 -14.06 -7.68
C PRO A 18 -7.93 -12.78 -7.58
N GLU A 19 -9.10 -12.82 -6.96
CA GLU A 19 -9.94 -11.64 -6.80
C GLU A 19 -9.28 -10.60 -5.89
N ASP A 20 -8.73 -11.05 -4.76
CA ASP A 20 -8.02 -10.16 -3.85
C ASP A 20 -6.77 -9.56 -4.51
N VAL A 21 -6.02 -10.38 -5.23
CA VAL A 21 -4.83 -9.92 -5.95
C VAL A 21 -5.20 -8.84 -6.95
N GLU A 22 -6.27 -9.03 -7.71
CA GLU A 22 -6.68 -8.06 -8.71
C GLU A 22 -7.15 -6.75 -8.08
N ASN A 23 -7.91 -6.83 -6.99
CA ASN A 23 -8.37 -5.64 -6.28
C ASN A 23 -7.19 -4.84 -5.71
N ILE A 24 -6.23 -5.53 -5.13
CA ILE A 24 -5.03 -4.90 -4.59
C ILE A 24 -4.23 -4.24 -5.71
N ARG A 25 -4.01 -4.96 -6.79
CA ARG A 25 -3.27 -4.46 -7.94
C ARG A 25 -3.89 -3.19 -8.50
N GLU A 26 -5.22 -3.18 -8.65
CA GLU A 26 -5.92 -2.03 -9.20
C GLU A 26 -5.78 -0.79 -8.34
N GLN A 27 -5.88 -0.94 -7.01
CA GLN A 27 -5.75 0.20 -6.12
C GLN A 27 -4.32 0.69 -5.99
N ILE A 28 -3.34 -0.22 -6.00
CA ILE A 28 -1.93 0.20 -6.03
C ILE A 28 -1.66 0.98 -7.31
N LYS A 29 -2.23 0.56 -8.43
CA LYS A 29 -2.09 1.28 -9.70
C LYS A 29 -2.62 2.71 -9.59
N GLN A 30 -3.74 2.91 -8.90
CA GLN A 30 -4.28 4.25 -8.69
C GLN A 30 -3.35 5.12 -7.84
N ILE A 31 -2.70 4.53 -6.83
CA ILE A 31 -1.70 5.25 -6.04
C ILE A 31 -0.54 5.67 -6.94
N VAL A 32 -0.05 4.76 -7.77
CA VAL A 32 1.07 5.03 -8.68
C VAL A 32 0.74 6.19 -9.61
N ILE A 33 -0.44 6.16 -10.20
CA ILE A 33 -0.87 7.22 -11.14
C ILE A 33 -0.94 8.57 -10.42
N ALA A 34 -1.52 8.62 -9.23
CA ALA A 34 -1.64 9.86 -8.49
C ALA A 34 -0.27 10.44 -8.12
N VAL A 35 0.64 9.59 -7.66
CA VAL A 35 1.99 10.00 -7.28
C VAL A 35 2.77 10.45 -8.51
N GLU A 36 2.72 9.67 -9.59
CA GLU A 36 3.46 9.93 -10.81
C GLU A 36 3.00 11.21 -11.50
N ASP A 37 1.69 11.34 -11.69
CA ASP A 37 1.12 12.43 -12.49
C ASP A 37 0.92 13.71 -11.71
N GLN A 38 0.60 13.63 -10.42
CA GLN A 38 0.22 14.78 -9.62
C GLN A 38 1.11 15.00 -8.39
N GLY A 39 1.96 14.05 -8.07
CA GLY A 39 2.82 14.15 -6.88
C GLY A 39 2.04 14.14 -5.57
N ILE A 40 0.88 13.50 -5.55
CA ILE A 40 0.04 13.44 -4.36
C ILE A 40 -0.32 12.01 -3.98
N ILE A 41 -0.73 11.84 -2.73
CA ILE A 41 -1.30 10.58 -2.24
C ILE A 41 -2.82 10.73 -2.30
N PRO A 42 -3.55 9.79 -2.95
CA PRO A 42 -4.99 9.95 -3.19
C PRO A 42 -5.83 9.58 -1.96
N PHE A 43 -5.75 10.41 -0.92
CA PHE A 43 -6.47 10.17 0.34
C PHE A 43 -7.99 10.15 0.20
N THR A 44 -8.53 10.93 -0.71
CA THR A 44 -9.99 11.06 -0.85
C THR A 44 -10.59 10.02 -1.78
N GLU A 45 -9.83 9.55 -2.76
CA GLU A 45 -10.30 8.57 -3.74
C GLU A 45 -10.19 7.14 -3.22
N LEU A 46 -9.24 6.89 -2.32
CA LEU A 46 -9.01 5.59 -1.73
C LEU A 46 -9.05 5.70 -0.21
N ASP A 47 -9.27 4.58 0.47
CA ASP A 47 -9.30 4.56 1.94
C ASP A 47 -7.88 4.50 2.49
N ILE A 48 -7.19 5.63 2.46
CA ILE A 48 -5.81 5.77 2.90
C ILE A 48 -5.73 6.66 4.13
N LYS A 49 -4.96 6.25 5.12
CA LYS A 49 -4.68 7.05 6.32
C LYS A 49 -3.20 7.09 6.59
N LYS A 50 -2.72 8.23 7.11
CA LYS A 50 -1.38 8.32 7.69
C LYS A 50 -1.34 7.53 8.98
N MET A 51 -0.26 6.81 9.18
CA MET A 51 -0.06 6.06 10.40
C MET A 51 0.74 6.90 11.40
N LYS A 52 0.63 6.52 12.68
CA LYS A 52 1.26 7.26 13.79
C LYS A 52 2.12 6.34 14.63
N GLY A 53 2.81 6.92 15.62
CA GLY A 53 3.63 6.16 16.55
C GLY A 53 4.78 5.46 15.88
N ASP A 54 4.92 4.17 16.15
CA ASP A 54 5.99 3.35 15.57
C ASP A 54 5.93 3.24 14.06
N TRP A 55 4.79 3.60 13.49
CA TRP A 55 4.55 3.54 12.05
C TRP A 55 4.58 4.92 11.38
N GLN A 56 5.12 5.91 12.06
CA GLN A 56 5.22 7.25 11.48
C GLN A 56 5.98 7.19 10.15
N GLY A 57 5.45 7.89 9.14
CA GLY A 57 6.03 7.85 7.79
C GLY A 57 5.40 6.82 6.89
N PHE A 58 4.57 5.96 7.44
CA PHE A 58 3.84 4.94 6.67
C PHE A 58 2.40 5.34 6.46
N TYR A 59 1.78 4.72 5.46
CA TYR A 59 0.36 4.90 5.12
C TYR A 59 -0.32 3.55 5.11
N ARG A 60 -1.61 3.56 5.43
CA ARG A 60 -2.43 2.34 5.38
C ARG A 60 -3.52 2.52 4.33
N LEU A 61 -3.59 1.60 3.39
CA LEU A 61 -4.69 1.48 2.43
C LEU A 61 -5.56 0.30 2.84
N ARG A 62 -6.86 0.53 3.00
CA ARG A 62 -7.79 -0.54 3.34
C ARG A 62 -8.63 -0.91 2.12
N ILE A 63 -8.63 -2.21 1.79
CA ILE A 63 -9.40 -2.77 0.68
C ILE A 63 -10.21 -3.93 1.23
N GLY A 64 -11.49 -3.69 1.51
CA GLY A 64 -12.31 -4.70 2.17
C GLY A 64 -11.70 -5.10 3.51
N ARG A 65 -11.43 -6.40 3.68
CA ARG A 65 -10.79 -6.91 4.89
C ARG A 65 -9.27 -6.80 4.89
N ASN A 66 -8.69 -6.49 3.75
CA ASN A 66 -7.23 -6.44 3.59
C ASN A 66 -6.70 -5.05 3.84
N ARG A 67 -5.46 -4.98 4.35
CA ARG A 67 -4.76 -3.72 4.59
C ARG A 67 -3.38 -3.78 3.96
N ILE A 68 -2.98 -2.65 3.39
CA ILE A 68 -1.68 -2.50 2.76
C ILE A 68 -0.95 -1.39 3.48
N ILE A 69 0.27 -1.69 3.97
CA ILE A 69 1.14 -0.70 4.61
C ILE A 69 2.20 -0.31 3.58
N PHE A 70 2.33 0.97 3.31
CA PHE A 70 3.27 1.43 2.28
C PHE A 70 3.87 2.78 2.63
N THR A 71 4.96 3.12 1.94
CA THR A 71 5.60 4.43 2.03
C THR A 71 5.67 5.03 0.63
N VAL A 72 5.72 6.35 0.59
CA VAL A 72 5.89 7.10 -0.66
C VAL A 72 6.92 8.19 -0.42
N ASP A 73 7.91 8.26 -1.31
CA ASP A 73 8.81 9.40 -1.37
C ASP A 73 8.30 10.29 -2.51
N ILE A 74 7.71 11.41 -2.15
CA ILE A 74 7.09 12.31 -3.14
C ILE A 74 8.12 12.88 -4.10
N ASP A 75 9.33 13.15 -3.63
CA ASP A 75 10.37 13.76 -4.46
C ASP A 75 10.87 12.80 -5.54
N SER A 76 11.20 11.56 -5.14
CA SER A 76 11.67 10.54 -6.09
C SER A 76 10.51 9.79 -6.75
N LYS A 77 9.32 9.90 -6.17
CA LYS A 77 8.12 9.15 -6.58
C LYS A 77 8.27 7.65 -6.41
N ASP A 78 9.14 7.24 -5.51
CA ASP A 78 9.32 5.83 -5.18
C ASP A 78 8.27 5.38 -4.18
N ILE A 79 7.75 4.17 -4.39
CA ILE A 79 6.73 3.57 -3.53
C ILE A 79 7.24 2.24 -3.03
N GLU A 80 7.11 2.01 -1.73
CA GLU A 80 7.46 0.73 -1.14
C GLU A 80 6.23 0.12 -0.48
N ILE A 81 5.85 -1.08 -0.92
CA ILE A 81 4.77 -1.84 -0.31
C ILE A 81 5.39 -2.71 0.77
N TYR A 82 5.22 -2.29 2.02
CA TYR A 82 5.89 -2.89 3.17
C TYR A 82 5.26 -4.22 3.58
N ALA A 83 3.94 -4.24 3.70
CA ALA A 83 3.22 -5.43 4.15
C ALA A 83 1.78 -5.40 3.65
N ILE A 84 1.23 -6.59 3.41
CA ILE A 84 -0.18 -6.78 3.07
C ILE A 84 -0.71 -7.87 3.98
N GLY A 85 -1.90 -7.68 4.50
CA GLY A 85 -2.52 -8.69 5.33
C GLY A 85 -3.94 -8.35 5.69
N ALA A 86 -4.63 -9.31 6.31
CA ALA A 86 -5.97 -9.11 6.81
C ALA A 86 -5.90 -8.69 8.28
N ARG A 87 -6.70 -7.69 8.65
CA ARG A 87 -6.81 -7.23 10.03
C ARG A 87 -5.49 -6.72 10.61
N GLY A 88 -5.35 -6.85 11.92
CA GLY A 88 -4.25 -6.30 12.68
C GLY A 88 -2.89 -6.98 12.53
N ASP A 89 -2.88 -8.20 11.97
CA ASP A 89 -1.62 -8.93 11.80
C ASP A 89 -0.60 -8.16 10.98
N VAL A 90 -1.08 -7.37 10.04
CA VAL A 90 -0.23 -6.59 9.14
C VAL A 90 0.58 -5.53 9.89
N TYR A 91 0.13 -5.13 11.09
CA TYR A 91 0.80 -4.09 11.87
C TYR A 91 1.93 -4.60 12.75
N ASN A 92 2.21 -5.88 12.73
CA ASN A 92 3.35 -6.43 13.46
C ASN A 92 4.63 -6.18 12.68
N LYS A 93 5.54 -5.46 13.31
CA LYS A 93 6.84 -5.18 12.70
C LYS A 93 7.79 -6.36 12.84
#